data_cbbb1edb49678d4fa57f7dd5da7199e8
#
_entry.id   cbbb1edb49678d4fa57f7dd5da7199e8
#
_cell.length_a   1.000
_cell.length_b   1.000
_cell.length_c   1.000
_cell.angle_alpha   90.00
_cell.angle_beta   90.00
_cell.angle_gamma   90.00
#
_symmetry.space_group_name_H-M   'P 1'
#
loop_
_entity.id
_entity.type
_entity.pdbx_description
1 polymer ?
#
loop_
_entity_poly.entity_id
_entity_poly.type
_entity_poly.pdbx_seq_one_letter_code
_entity_poly.pdbx_strand_id
1 'polypeptide(L)'
;MIPLFSTAYFPPIAYVATLLQHTEACIEAKETFPKQTYRNRMEIMTAGGVRTLTVPVIRNNHSRTEEVCIDYKERWNIIHLRTLDAAYSASPYYLYYKDGIEALLTHRYDHLLDLNQAILKWLNKQLKSSCTTTLTNDYLPATNDPMDYRNVFSPKIPYPTDRFTPYYQVFSDRHPFVPNLSILDLLFNLGPEAPQYLK
;
A
#
# COMPACT_ATOMS: atom_id res chain seq x y z
N MET A 1 -18.80 9.27 12.13
CA MET A 1 -17.56 8.76 12.77
C MET A 1 -16.48 8.78 11.73
N ILE A 2 -15.25 9.17 12.09
CA ILE A 2 -14.11 9.20 11.15
C ILE A 2 -13.61 7.76 10.96
N PRO A 3 -13.51 7.26 9.72
CA PRO A 3 -13.03 5.91 9.45
C PRO A 3 -11.57 5.73 9.92
N LEU A 4 -11.29 4.57 10.52
CA LEU A 4 -10.00 4.24 11.09
C LEU A 4 -9.31 3.16 10.26
N PHE A 5 -8.10 3.47 9.79
CA PHE A 5 -7.28 2.58 8.98
C PHE A 5 -5.96 2.24 9.67
N SER A 6 -5.37 1.11 9.33
CA SER A 6 -3.95 0.86 9.61
C SER A 6 -3.07 1.63 8.62
N THR A 7 -1.82 1.94 8.99
CA THR A 7 -0.83 2.38 7.99
C THR A 7 -0.52 1.25 7.00
N ALA A 8 -0.14 1.58 5.76
CA ALA A 8 0.16 0.57 4.75
C ALA A 8 1.26 1.02 3.77
N TYR A 9 2.12 0.08 3.39
CA TYR A 9 3.19 0.25 2.42
C TYR A 9 2.67 -0.07 1.02
N PHE A 10 2.50 0.95 0.15
CA PHE A 10 1.85 0.82 -1.15
C PHE A 10 0.64 -0.12 -1.08
N PRO A 11 -0.45 0.32 -0.42
CA PRO A 11 -1.58 -0.50 -0.01
C PRO A 11 -2.22 -1.28 -1.17
N PRO A 12 -2.97 -2.36 -0.87
CA PRO A 12 -3.75 -3.05 -1.88
C PRO A 12 -4.87 -2.18 -2.44
N ILE A 13 -5.33 -2.50 -3.64
CA ILE A 13 -6.38 -1.75 -4.38
C ILE A 13 -7.62 -1.54 -3.51
N ALA A 14 -8.09 -2.58 -2.82
CA ALA A 14 -9.27 -2.50 -1.96
C ALA A 14 -9.14 -1.50 -0.81
N TYR A 15 -7.95 -1.41 -0.20
CA TYR A 15 -7.68 -0.41 0.84
C TYR A 15 -7.85 1.01 0.29
N VAL A 16 -7.26 1.27 -0.88
CA VAL A 16 -7.32 2.59 -1.51
C VAL A 16 -8.75 2.91 -1.95
N ALA A 17 -9.45 1.95 -2.58
CA ALA A 17 -10.84 2.12 -3.00
C ALA A 17 -11.74 2.48 -1.80
N THR A 18 -11.56 1.81 -0.65
CA THR A 18 -12.32 2.12 0.56
C THR A 18 -11.94 3.50 1.12
N LEU A 19 -10.64 3.82 1.17
CA LEU A 19 -10.18 5.12 1.67
C LEU A 19 -10.76 6.28 0.87
N LEU A 20 -10.81 6.14 -0.47
CA LEU A 20 -11.32 7.19 -1.37
C LEU A 20 -12.84 7.43 -1.28
N GLN A 21 -13.59 6.55 -0.61
CA GLN A 21 -15.02 6.76 -0.33
C GLN A 21 -15.25 7.81 0.78
N HIS A 22 -14.18 8.23 1.46
CA HIS A 22 -14.25 9.14 2.59
C HIS A 22 -13.53 10.47 2.29
N THR A 23 -14.05 11.57 2.82
CA THR A 23 -13.41 12.89 2.74
C THR A 23 -12.29 13.06 3.76
N GLU A 24 -12.37 12.30 4.86
CA GLU A 24 -11.39 12.28 5.93
C GLU A 24 -11.21 10.86 6.47
N ALA A 25 -10.03 10.53 6.96
CA ALA A 25 -9.73 9.26 7.60
C ALA A 25 -8.66 9.41 8.68
N CYS A 26 -8.69 8.52 9.67
CA CYS A 26 -7.67 8.45 10.71
C CYS A 26 -6.79 7.21 10.50
N ILE A 27 -5.47 7.37 10.63
CA ILE A 27 -4.50 6.28 10.53
C ILE A 27 -4.02 5.93 11.93
N GLU A 28 -4.20 4.69 12.34
CA GLU A 28 -3.78 4.20 13.65
C GLU A 28 -2.25 4.13 13.75
N ALA A 29 -1.69 4.93 14.65
CA ALA A 29 -0.26 5.03 14.90
C ALA A 29 0.18 4.33 16.19
N LYS A 30 -0.75 4.14 17.13
CA LYS A 30 -0.48 3.71 18.52
C LYS A 30 -0.72 2.22 18.78
N GLU A 31 -1.26 1.48 17.80
CA GLU A 31 -1.44 0.03 17.92
C GLU A 31 -0.09 -0.70 18.01
N THR A 32 -0.08 -1.86 18.67
CA THR A 32 1.07 -2.76 18.63
C THR A 32 1.27 -3.27 17.19
N PHE A 33 2.47 -3.12 16.65
CA PHE A 33 2.77 -3.47 15.27
C PHE A 33 2.61 -4.98 15.00
N PRO A 34 1.62 -5.40 14.21
CA PRO A 34 1.37 -6.81 13.93
C PRO A 34 2.34 -7.34 12.87
N LYS A 35 2.64 -8.64 12.96
CA LYS A 35 3.50 -9.34 11.98
C LYS A 35 2.74 -9.67 10.70
N GLN A 36 3.44 -9.64 9.58
CA GLN A 36 2.95 -10.13 8.28
C GLN A 36 1.66 -9.45 7.81
N THR A 37 1.69 -8.13 7.76
CA THR A 37 0.57 -7.30 7.29
C THR A 37 1.03 -6.35 6.19
N TYR A 38 0.11 -5.68 5.53
CA TYR A 38 0.41 -4.65 4.53
C TYR A 38 1.08 -3.40 5.11
N ARG A 39 1.27 -3.30 6.43
CA ARG A 39 1.97 -2.16 7.06
C ARG A 39 3.40 -1.99 6.56
N ASN A 40 4.10 -3.09 6.28
CA ASN A 40 5.48 -3.06 5.77
C ASN A 40 5.70 -3.93 4.54
N ARG A 41 4.64 -4.34 3.84
CA ARG A 41 4.76 -5.15 2.62
C ARG A 41 3.72 -4.79 1.58
N MET A 42 4.05 -5.05 0.33
CA MET A 42 3.13 -4.99 -0.79
C MET A 42 3.20 -6.26 -1.62
N GLU A 43 2.16 -6.55 -2.37
CA GLU A 43 2.09 -7.66 -3.32
C GLU A 43 1.98 -7.11 -4.74
N ILE A 44 2.85 -7.60 -5.62
CA ILE A 44 2.93 -7.19 -7.02
C ILE A 44 2.90 -8.41 -7.93
N MET A 45 2.52 -8.22 -9.20
CA MET A 45 2.66 -9.25 -10.22
C MET A 45 4.07 -9.25 -10.79
N THR A 46 4.63 -10.44 -11.00
CA THR A 46 5.91 -10.65 -11.69
C THR A 46 5.76 -11.77 -12.72
N ALA A 47 6.78 -11.99 -13.55
CA ALA A 47 6.81 -13.12 -14.49
C ALA A 47 6.66 -14.49 -13.81
N GLY A 48 7.06 -14.63 -12.56
CA GLY A 48 6.92 -15.84 -11.74
C GLY A 48 5.65 -15.89 -10.89
N GLY A 49 4.68 -14.98 -11.10
CA GLY A 49 3.48 -14.86 -10.31
C GLY A 49 3.56 -13.76 -9.25
N VAL A 50 2.65 -13.81 -8.28
CA VAL A 50 2.59 -12.81 -7.20
C VAL A 50 3.85 -12.85 -6.33
N ARG A 51 4.45 -11.70 -6.11
CA ARG A 51 5.62 -11.52 -5.25
C ARG A 51 5.36 -10.50 -4.17
N THR A 52 5.71 -10.84 -2.93
CA THR A 52 5.69 -9.92 -1.81
C THR A 52 7.01 -9.17 -1.70
N LEU A 53 6.95 -7.84 -1.64
CA LEU A 53 8.08 -6.97 -1.32
C LEU A 53 7.89 -6.44 0.11
N THR A 54 8.90 -6.60 0.95
CA THR A 54 8.81 -6.29 2.38
C THR A 54 9.87 -5.27 2.77
N VAL A 55 9.47 -4.20 3.44
CA VAL A 55 10.39 -3.26 4.12
C VAL A 55 10.88 -3.93 5.40
N PRO A 56 12.19 -4.16 5.56
CA PRO A 56 12.75 -4.69 6.80
C PRO A 56 12.61 -3.67 7.92
N VAL A 57 12.27 -4.15 9.13
CA VAL A 57 12.03 -3.27 10.26
C VAL A 57 12.70 -3.77 11.53
N ILE A 58 13.17 -2.82 12.35
CA ILE A 58 13.69 -3.03 13.69
C ILE A 58 12.56 -2.75 14.68
N ARG A 59 12.17 -3.76 15.44
CA ARG A 59 11.09 -3.67 16.42
C ARG A 59 11.22 -4.77 17.48
N ASN A 60 10.64 -4.57 18.65
CA ASN A 60 10.36 -5.63 19.62
C ASN A 60 8.89 -6.09 19.52
N ASN A 61 8.50 -7.05 20.36
CA ASN A 61 7.14 -7.60 20.32
C ASN A 61 6.04 -6.63 20.80
N HIS A 62 6.42 -5.53 21.43
CA HIS A 62 5.52 -4.53 22.01
C HIS A 62 5.65 -3.16 21.34
N SER A 63 6.51 -3.02 20.32
CA SER A 63 6.67 -1.74 19.61
C SER A 63 5.34 -1.26 19.05
N ARG A 64 5.00 -0.02 19.31
CA ARG A 64 3.90 0.66 18.64
C ARG A 64 4.25 0.93 17.19
N THR A 65 3.25 1.06 16.33
CA THR A 65 3.46 1.31 14.90
C THR A 65 4.32 2.54 14.63
N GLU A 66 4.15 3.60 15.40
CA GLU A 66 4.96 4.84 15.28
C GLU A 66 6.44 4.67 15.68
N GLU A 67 6.75 3.66 16.51
CA GLU A 67 8.11 3.40 17.01
C GLU A 67 8.92 2.46 16.09
N VAL A 68 8.29 1.90 15.07
CA VAL A 68 8.92 0.91 14.19
C VAL A 68 9.91 1.61 13.26
N CYS A 69 11.21 1.32 13.46
CA CYS A 69 12.27 1.85 12.63
C CYS A 69 12.51 0.98 11.39
N ILE A 70 12.93 1.59 10.29
CA ILE A 70 13.33 0.88 9.07
C ILE A 70 14.75 0.34 9.25
N ASP A 71 14.96 -0.94 8.87
CA ASP A 71 16.29 -1.54 8.84
C ASP A 71 16.93 -1.36 7.47
N TYR A 72 18.04 -0.61 7.42
CA TYR A 72 18.81 -0.34 6.20
C TYR A 72 20.10 -1.17 6.10
N LYS A 73 20.22 -2.26 6.88
CA LYS A 73 21.38 -3.18 6.74
C LYS A 73 21.46 -3.76 5.33
N GLU A 74 20.32 -4.09 4.75
CA GLU A 74 20.20 -4.47 3.35
C GLU A 74 19.67 -3.30 2.52
N ARG A 75 20.03 -3.26 1.25
CA ARG A 75 19.56 -2.25 0.30
C ARG A 75 18.17 -2.63 -0.23
N TRP A 76 17.21 -2.86 0.66
CA TRP A 76 15.85 -3.30 0.31
C TRP A 76 15.17 -2.35 -0.69
N ASN A 77 15.40 -1.05 -0.55
CA ASN A 77 14.84 -0.02 -1.43
C ASN A 77 15.32 -0.19 -2.88
N ILE A 78 16.61 -0.45 -3.09
CA ILE A 78 17.17 -0.72 -4.42
C ILE A 78 16.63 -2.05 -4.98
N ILE A 79 16.45 -3.06 -4.13
CA ILE A 79 15.84 -4.34 -4.53
C ILE A 79 14.40 -4.12 -4.97
N HIS A 80 13.62 -3.33 -4.23
CA HIS A 80 12.24 -3.00 -4.60
C HIS A 80 12.18 -2.25 -5.93
N LEU A 81 13.00 -1.20 -6.13
CA LEU A 81 13.05 -0.45 -7.38
C LEU A 81 13.39 -1.35 -8.57
N ARG A 82 14.44 -2.18 -8.47
CA ARG A 82 14.83 -3.12 -9.53
C ARG A 82 13.74 -4.16 -9.80
N THR A 83 13.02 -4.60 -8.76
CA THR A 83 11.93 -5.56 -8.93
C THR A 83 10.74 -4.91 -9.64
N LEU A 84 10.42 -3.65 -9.32
CA LEU A 84 9.39 -2.88 -10.02
C LEU A 84 9.77 -2.62 -11.48
N ASP A 85 11.03 -2.24 -11.76
CA ASP A 85 11.56 -2.10 -13.13
C ASP A 85 11.38 -3.41 -13.92
N ALA A 86 11.81 -4.54 -13.36
CA ALA A 86 11.73 -5.84 -14.03
C ALA A 86 10.28 -6.30 -14.25
N ALA A 87 9.36 -5.94 -13.34
CA ALA A 87 7.96 -6.35 -13.42
C ALA A 87 7.11 -5.45 -14.31
N TYR A 88 7.36 -4.13 -14.31
CA TYR A 88 6.43 -3.17 -14.89
C TYR A 88 7.01 -2.26 -15.97
N SER A 89 8.27 -2.45 -16.41
CA SER A 89 8.85 -1.63 -17.48
C SER A 89 8.05 -1.68 -18.79
N ALA A 90 7.28 -2.74 -19.04
CA ALA A 90 6.38 -2.88 -20.17
C ALA A 90 4.95 -2.33 -19.92
N SER A 91 4.64 -1.86 -18.72
CA SER A 91 3.34 -1.26 -18.42
C SER A 91 3.21 0.12 -19.04
N PRO A 92 2.03 0.50 -19.55
CA PRO A 92 1.84 1.76 -20.29
C PRO A 92 2.22 3.03 -19.50
N TYR A 93 2.01 3.01 -18.17
CA TYR A 93 2.20 4.19 -17.33
C TYR A 93 3.33 4.06 -16.32
N TYR A 94 4.12 2.98 -16.33
CA TYR A 94 5.20 2.77 -15.37
C TYR A 94 6.20 3.95 -15.35
N LEU A 95 6.66 4.36 -16.54
CA LEU A 95 7.63 5.46 -16.65
C LEU A 95 7.10 6.79 -16.10
N TYR A 96 5.80 7.01 -16.19
CA TYR A 96 5.18 8.23 -15.66
C TYR A 96 5.27 8.31 -14.12
N TYR A 97 5.15 7.16 -13.43
CA TYR A 97 5.15 7.10 -11.96
C TYR A 97 6.53 6.79 -11.35
N LYS A 98 7.45 6.28 -12.16
CA LYS A 98 8.77 5.78 -11.72
C LYS A 98 9.54 6.80 -10.88
N ASP A 99 9.73 8.01 -11.37
CA ASP A 99 10.53 9.04 -10.70
C ASP A 99 9.96 9.39 -9.32
N GLY A 100 8.64 9.44 -9.19
CA GLY A 100 7.98 9.69 -7.89
C GLY A 100 8.19 8.56 -6.89
N ILE A 101 8.16 7.31 -7.35
CA ILE A 101 8.41 6.13 -6.52
C ILE A 101 9.89 6.05 -6.15
N GLU A 102 10.79 6.33 -7.09
CA GLU A 102 12.22 6.38 -6.84
C GLU A 102 12.56 7.43 -5.79
N ALA A 103 12.00 8.63 -5.89
CA ALA A 103 12.18 9.68 -4.89
C ALA A 103 11.71 9.25 -3.49
N LEU A 104 10.56 8.55 -3.39
CA LEU A 104 10.05 8.01 -2.12
C LEU A 104 10.99 6.96 -1.54
N LEU A 105 11.48 6.01 -2.35
CA LEU A 105 12.23 4.86 -1.87
C LEU A 105 13.74 5.17 -1.65
N THR A 106 14.27 6.19 -2.30
CA THR A 106 15.66 6.63 -2.09
C THR A 106 15.80 7.62 -0.94
N HIS A 107 14.71 8.33 -0.59
CA HIS A 107 14.69 9.15 0.62
C HIS A 107 14.82 8.25 1.87
N ARG A 108 15.66 8.66 2.83
CA ARG A 108 15.87 7.91 4.06
C ARG A 108 14.87 8.35 5.13
N TYR A 109 14.02 7.42 5.54
CA TYR A 109 13.08 7.59 6.65
C TYR A 109 13.58 6.79 7.85
N ASP A 110 13.53 7.35 9.05
CA ASP A 110 13.88 6.61 10.26
C ASP A 110 12.74 5.65 10.65
N HIS A 111 11.49 6.09 10.55
CA HIS A 111 10.33 5.29 10.92
C HIS A 111 9.53 4.83 9.69
N LEU A 112 8.99 3.60 9.80
CA LEU A 112 8.12 3.04 8.77
C LEU A 112 6.85 3.88 8.56
N LEU A 113 6.30 4.43 9.64
CA LEU A 113 5.10 5.28 9.58
C LEU A 113 5.33 6.50 8.68
N ASP A 114 6.49 7.15 8.79
CA ASP A 114 6.82 8.33 7.99
C ASP A 114 6.91 8.01 6.49
N LEU A 115 7.55 6.88 6.13
CA LEU A 115 7.56 6.38 4.76
C LEU A 115 6.14 6.15 4.25
N ASN A 116 5.31 5.46 5.02
CA ASN A 116 3.95 5.15 4.63
C ASN A 116 3.06 6.40 4.49
N GLN A 117 3.26 7.41 5.35
CA GLN A 117 2.58 8.71 5.22
C GLN A 117 3.01 9.46 3.95
N ALA A 118 4.30 9.43 3.62
CA ALA A 118 4.80 10.02 2.38
C ALA A 118 4.22 9.31 1.14
N ILE A 119 4.13 7.97 1.17
CA ILE A 119 3.49 7.17 0.13
C ILE A 119 2.01 7.54 -0.02
N LEU A 120 1.27 7.61 1.10
CA LEU A 120 -0.15 7.94 1.07
C LEU A 120 -0.39 9.34 0.52
N LYS A 121 0.43 10.32 0.92
CA LYS A 121 0.38 11.68 0.37
C LYS A 121 0.65 11.69 -1.15
N TRP A 122 1.63 10.91 -1.60
CA TRP A 122 1.94 10.77 -3.02
C TRP A 122 0.76 10.12 -3.77
N LEU A 123 0.18 9.03 -3.25
CA LEU A 123 -0.98 8.36 -3.83
C LEU A 123 -2.18 9.31 -3.96
N ASN A 124 -2.50 10.07 -2.91
CA ASN A 124 -3.59 11.05 -2.94
C ASN A 124 -3.41 12.07 -4.08
N LYS A 125 -2.16 12.51 -4.31
CA LYS A 125 -1.85 13.41 -5.44
C LYS A 125 -2.07 12.72 -6.79
N GLN A 126 -1.57 11.47 -6.97
CA GLN A 126 -1.71 10.75 -8.25
C GLN A 126 -3.17 10.41 -8.57
N LEU A 127 -3.94 10.05 -7.55
CA LEU A 127 -5.35 9.68 -7.67
C LEU A 127 -6.29 10.89 -7.63
N LYS A 128 -5.76 12.12 -7.50
CA LYS A 128 -6.54 13.37 -7.36
C LYS A 128 -7.58 13.28 -6.24
N SER A 129 -7.20 12.61 -5.14
CA SER A 129 -8.05 12.42 -3.97
C SER A 129 -8.16 13.68 -3.14
N SER A 130 -9.36 13.95 -2.63
CA SER A 130 -9.60 14.98 -1.62
C SER A 130 -9.60 14.44 -0.19
N CYS A 131 -9.38 13.14 0.01
CA CYS A 131 -9.36 12.53 1.32
C CYS A 131 -8.17 13.05 2.15
N THR A 132 -8.47 13.67 3.27
CA THR A 132 -7.46 14.10 4.24
C THR A 132 -7.22 13.01 5.27
N THR A 133 -5.97 12.79 5.65
CA THR A 133 -5.63 11.77 6.64
C THR A 133 -4.90 12.38 7.83
N THR A 134 -5.29 11.94 9.03
CA THR A 134 -4.66 12.31 10.32
C THR A 134 -4.17 11.06 11.03
N LEU A 135 -3.23 11.22 11.97
CA LEU A 135 -2.79 10.12 12.83
C LEU A 135 -3.59 10.12 14.13
N THR A 136 -3.77 8.93 14.73
CA THR A 136 -4.33 8.85 16.10
C THR A 136 -3.34 9.43 17.11
N ASN A 137 -3.84 10.18 18.08
CA ASN A 137 -3.05 10.70 19.20
C ASN A 137 -2.87 9.62 20.29
N ASP A 138 -3.90 8.80 20.49
CA ASP A 138 -3.93 7.70 21.45
C ASP A 138 -4.34 6.40 20.77
N TYR A 139 -4.04 5.26 21.42
CA TYR A 139 -4.51 3.96 20.97
C TYR A 139 -6.04 3.86 21.09
N LEU A 140 -6.68 3.55 19.99
CA LEU A 140 -8.10 3.25 19.96
C LEU A 140 -8.29 1.73 20.05
N PRO A 141 -8.97 1.20 21.10
CA PRO A 141 -9.27 -0.24 21.19
C PRO A 141 -9.97 -0.74 19.92
N ALA A 142 -9.71 -1.99 19.53
CA ALA A 142 -10.42 -2.59 18.41
C ALA A 142 -11.92 -2.66 18.70
N THR A 143 -12.72 -2.27 17.74
CA THR A 143 -14.18 -2.26 17.85
C THR A 143 -14.81 -3.09 16.74
N ASN A 144 -16.09 -3.43 16.90
CA ASN A 144 -16.92 -3.99 15.83
C ASN A 144 -17.57 -2.89 14.97
N ASP A 145 -17.05 -1.67 15.05
CA ASP A 145 -17.55 -0.54 14.26
C ASP A 145 -17.27 -0.81 12.77
N PRO A 146 -18.26 -0.68 11.89
CA PRO A 146 -18.10 -0.85 10.46
C PRO A 146 -17.10 0.15 9.83
N MET A 147 -16.74 1.22 10.56
CA MET A 147 -15.73 2.21 10.15
C MET A 147 -14.31 1.88 10.66
N ASP A 148 -14.13 0.77 11.38
CA ASP A 148 -12.80 0.27 11.80
C ASP A 148 -12.22 -0.68 10.75
N TYR A 149 -11.43 -0.15 9.83
CA TYR A 149 -10.81 -0.89 8.73
C TYR A 149 -9.43 -1.45 9.06
N ARG A 150 -8.90 -1.31 10.29
CA ARG A 150 -7.52 -1.70 10.64
C ARG A 150 -7.18 -3.16 10.35
N ASN A 151 -8.15 -4.06 10.45
CA ASN A 151 -7.97 -5.50 10.26
C ASN A 151 -8.68 -6.04 9.02
N VAL A 152 -9.38 -5.21 8.26
CA VAL A 152 -10.11 -5.63 7.05
C VAL A 152 -9.14 -5.99 5.92
N PHE A 153 -8.07 -5.21 5.76
CA PHE A 153 -7.09 -5.42 4.71
C PHE A 153 -5.86 -6.15 5.26
N SER A 154 -5.83 -7.47 5.05
CA SER A 154 -4.74 -8.30 5.52
C SER A 154 -4.39 -9.36 4.47
N PRO A 155 -3.08 -9.63 4.20
CA PRO A 155 -2.70 -10.71 3.30
C PRO A 155 -3.08 -12.10 3.83
N LYS A 156 -3.52 -12.19 5.09
CA LYS A 156 -3.95 -13.45 5.74
C LYS A 156 -5.45 -13.71 5.57
N ILE A 157 -6.21 -12.73 5.15
CA ILE A 157 -7.67 -12.81 5.00
C ILE A 157 -7.98 -12.61 3.53
N PRO A 158 -8.57 -13.60 2.85
CA PRO A 158 -9.02 -13.42 1.47
C PRO A 158 -10.00 -12.26 1.37
N TYR A 159 -9.73 -11.33 0.47
CA TYR A 159 -10.66 -10.26 0.16
C TYR A 159 -11.60 -10.71 -0.97
N PRO A 160 -12.90 -10.38 -0.95
CA PRO A 160 -13.84 -10.74 -2.01
C PRO A 160 -13.33 -10.31 -3.39
N THR A 161 -13.14 -11.28 -4.28
CA THR A 161 -12.53 -11.04 -5.60
C THR A 161 -13.55 -10.63 -6.66
N ASP A 162 -14.82 -10.91 -6.44
CA ASP A 162 -15.96 -10.54 -7.29
C ASP A 162 -16.21 -9.03 -7.38
N ARG A 163 -15.58 -8.25 -6.49
CA ARG A 163 -15.64 -6.78 -6.49
C ARG A 163 -14.68 -6.11 -7.48
N PHE A 164 -13.80 -6.88 -8.13
CA PHE A 164 -12.80 -6.33 -9.04
C PHE A 164 -13.16 -6.65 -10.49
N THR A 165 -13.35 -5.63 -11.30
CA THR A 165 -13.43 -5.79 -12.74
C THR A 165 -12.03 -6.09 -13.29
N PRO A 166 -11.83 -7.18 -14.05
CA PRO A 166 -10.53 -7.44 -14.64
C PRO A 166 -10.04 -6.31 -15.54
N TYR A 167 -8.78 -5.95 -15.40
CA TYR A 167 -8.05 -5.05 -16.29
C TYR A 167 -6.78 -5.75 -16.80
N TYR A 168 -6.16 -5.20 -17.84
CA TYR A 168 -4.93 -5.76 -18.38
C TYR A 168 -3.79 -5.64 -17.37
N GLN A 169 -3.15 -6.77 -17.04
CA GLN A 169 -1.93 -6.85 -16.23
C GLN A 169 -0.77 -7.33 -17.11
N VAL A 170 0.46 -6.83 -16.86
CA VAL A 170 1.62 -7.05 -17.75
C VAL A 170 1.85 -8.53 -18.10
N PHE A 171 1.55 -9.46 -17.18
CA PHE A 171 1.77 -10.89 -17.39
C PHE A 171 0.46 -11.66 -17.64
N SER A 172 -0.56 -11.02 -18.20
CA SER A 172 -1.85 -11.66 -18.52
C SER A 172 -1.74 -12.77 -19.58
N ASP A 173 -0.63 -12.83 -20.32
CA ASP A 173 -0.28 -13.94 -21.21
C ASP A 173 0.13 -15.21 -20.48
N ARG A 174 0.53 -15.12 -19.21
CA ARG A 174 1.11 -16.22 -18.40
C ARG A 174 0.31 -16.55 -17.15
N HIS A 175 -0.38 -15.54 -16.62
CA HIS A 175 -1.10 -15.65 -15.35
C HIS A 175 -2.54 -15.14 -15.53
N PRO A 176 -3.53 -15.78 -14.85
CA PRO A 176 -4.87 -15.22 -14.77
C PRO A 176 -4.83 -13.88 -14.05
N PHE A 177 -5.90 -13.09 -14.23
CA PHE A 177 -6.07 -11.83 -13.50
C PHE A 177 -5.97 -12.06 -11.99
N VAL A 178 -5.10 -11.32 -11.32
CA VAL A 178 -4.96 -11.33 -9.87
C VAL A 178 -5.53 -10.04 -9.31
N PRO A 179 -6.67 -10.09 -8.63
CA PRO A 179 -7.29 -8.92 -8.02
C PRO A 179 -6.51 -8.46 -6.79
N ASN A 180 -6.75 -7.23 -6.38
CA ASN A 180 -6.31 -6.68 -5.09
C ASN A 180 -4.79 -6.70 -4.84
N LEU A 181 -3.98 -6.62 -5.88
CA LEU A 181 -2.54 -6.35 -5.75
C LEU A 181 -2.31 -4.93 -5.19
N SER A 182 -1.06 -4.58 -4.95
CA SER A 182 -0.68 -3.19 -4.63
C SER A 182 -1.32 -2.23 -5.61
N ILE A 183 -1.73 -1.06 -5.13
CA ILE A 183 -2.23 0.05 -5.95
C ILE A 183 -1.28 0.42 -7.09
N LEU A 184 0.00 0.10 -6.98
CA LEU A 184 0.99 0.32 -8.04
C LEU A 184 0.66 -0.48 -9.30
N ASP A 185 0.16 -1.72 -9.17
CA ASP A 185 -0.27 -2.53 -10.32
C ASP A 185 -1.37 -1.81 -11.12
N LEU A 186 -2.36 -1.28 -10.42
CA LEU A 186 -3.44 -0.51 -11.03
C LEU A 186 -2.93 0.78 -11.70
N LEU A 187 -2.09 1.56 -11.00
CA LEU A 187 -1.55 2.81 -11.52
C LEU A 187 -0.69 2.57 -12.77
N PHE A 188 0.15 1.54 -12.78
CA PHE A 188 1.03 1.26 -13.91
C PHE A 188 0.28 0.78 -15.15
N ASN A 189 -0.84 0.10 -14.97
CA ASN A 189 -1.63 -0.44 -16.08
C ASN A 189 -2.76 0.49 -16.55
N LEU A 190 -3.44 1.22 -15.64
CA LEU A 190 -4.56 2.10 -15.98
C LEU A 190 -4.23 3.59 -15.93
N GLY A 191 -3.15 4.00 -15.25
CA GLY A 191 -2.72 5.39 -15.18
C GLY A 191 -3.85 6.35 -14.78
N PRO A 192 -4.20 7.34 -15.62
CA PRO A 192 -5.25 8.34 -15.33
C PRO A 192 -6.65 7.75 -15.13
N GLU A 193 -6.90 6.51 -15.56
CA GLU A 193 -8.20 5.82 -15.40
C GLU A 193 -8.33 5.14 -14.02
N ALA A 194 -7.21 4.97 -13.30
CA ALA A 194 -7.21 4.34 -11.97
C ALA A 194 -8.21 4.96 -10.98
N PRO A 195 -8.41 6.30 -10.88
CA PRO A 195 -9.40 6.88 -9.99
C PRO A 195 -10.85 6.49 -10.34
N GLN A 196 -11.16 6.25 -11.63
CA GLN A 196 -12.49 5.80 -12.05
C GLN A 196 -12.72 4.34 -11.69
N TYR A 197 -11.68 3.51 -11.80
CA TYR A 197 -11.73 2.11 -11.41
C TYR A 197 -11.98 1.90 -9.90
N LEU A 198 -11.51 2.84 -9.07
CA LEU A 198 -11.61 2.79 -7.61
C LEU A 198 -12.98 3.26 -7.06
N LYS A 199 -13.89 3.76 -7.90
CA LYS A 199 -15.25 4.18 -7.53
C LYS A 199 -16.22 3.02 -7.55
#